data_8ef203904746e2803bc48bf728a0e002
#
_entry.id   8ef203904746e2803bc48bf728a0e002
#
_cell.length_a   1.000
_cell.length_b   1.000
_cell.length_c   1.000
_cell.angle_alpha   90.00
_cell.angle_beta   90.00
_cell.angle_gamma   90.00
#
_symmetry.space_group_name_H-M   'P 1'
#
loop_
_entity.id
_entity.type
_entity.pdbx_description
1 polymer ?
#
loop_
_entity_poly.entity_id
_entity_poly.type
_entity_poly.pdbx_seq_one_letter_code
_entity_poly.pdbx_strand_id
1 'polypeptide(L)'
;MHVFIQQGLRRFLESNNTRSISILEVGYGTGLNAILSCEEAIIHQLSIRYEAIEKYPVPSDLLHGLSYADLSLENKEVVQLIHSANWESEVEICTHFSLFKRQSDILKTALNHAYDIIYFDAFAPSKQADLWHFDVLQKLVRSLKKNGLLVSYSAMGQFKRDLKSLGLIVTNPPGALGKREMTVACK
;
A
#
# COMPACT_ATOMS: atom_id res chain seq x y z
N MET A 1 10.63 1.10 -3.64
CA MET A 1 10.20 1.13 -5.05
C MET A 1 9.82 -0.24 -5.61
N HIS A 2 10.65 -1.28 -5.49
CA HIS A 2 10.41 -2.58 -6.13
C HIS A 2 9.10 -3.27 -5.71
N VAL A 3 8.82 -3.42 -4.42
CA VAL A 3 7.71 -4.23 -3.91
C VAL A 3 6.35 -3.64 -4.34
N PHE A 4 6.05 -2.42 -3.93
CA PHE A 4 4.70 -1.86 -4.06
C PHE A 4 4.50 -1.13 -5.40
N ILE A 5 5.52 -0.45 -5.91
CA ILE A 5 5.39 0.26 -7.17
C ILE A 5 5.53 -0.69 -8.37
N GLN A 6 6.64 -1.40 -8.51
CA GLN A 6 6.84 -2.27 -9.69
C GLN A 6 5.92 -3.49 -9.66
N GLN A 7 5.89 -4.24 -8.54
CA GLN A 7 5.11 -5.47 -8.43
C GLN A 7 3.66 -5.24 -8.01
N GLY A 8 3.30 -4.03 -7.60
CA GLY A 8 1.94 -3.60 -7.29
C GLY A 8 1.36 -2.73 -8.41
N LEU A 9 1.57 -1.41 -8.33
CA LEU A 9 0.91 -0.44 -9.20
C LEU A 9 1.19 -0.67 -10.69
N ARG A 10 2.46 -0.75 -11.10
CA ARG A 10 2.82 -0.93 -12.52
C ARG A 10 2.32 -2.27 -13.07
N ARG A 11 2.49 -3.35 -12.30
CA ARG A 11 1.96 -4.66 -12.68
C ARG A 11 0.42 -4.67 -12.82
N PHE A 12 -0.29 -3.95 -11.95
CA PHE A 12 -1.74 -3.79 -12.06
C PHE A 12 -2.11 -3.08 -13.37
N LEU A 13 -1.41 -2.01 -13.71
CA LEU A 13 -1.63 -1.24 -14.94
C LEU A 13 -1.36 -2.06 -16.21
N GLU A 14 -0.34 -2.93 -16.21
CA GLU A 14 -0.05 -3.84 -17.33
C GLU A 14 -1.21 -4.78 -17.65
N SER A 15 -1.98 -5.15 -16.61
CA SER A 15 -3.09 -6.11 -16.72
C SER A 15 -4.47 -5.47 -16.85
N ASN A 16 -4.57 -4.16 -16.60
CA ASN A 16 -5.84 -3.43 -16.53
C ASN A 16 -5.77 -2.11 -17.29
N ASN A 17 -6.67 -1.92 -18.23
CA ASN A 17 -6.76 -0.66 -18.99
C ASN A 17 -7.61 0.37 -18.22
N THR A 18 -7.11 0.84 -17.08
CA THR A 18 -7.76 1.86 -16.25
C THR A 18 -6.80 2.98 -15.87
N ARG A 19 -7.32 4.20 -15.73
CA ARG A 19 -6.57 5.35 -15.22
C ARG A 19 -7.07 5.82 -13.85
N SER A 20 -8.16 5.23 -13.34
CA SER A 20 -8.69 5.52 -12.01
C SER A 20 -8.47 4.31 -11.11
N ILE A 21 -7.70 4.49 -10.04
CA ILE A 21 -7.21 3.41 -9.18
C ILE A 21 -7.47 3.79 -7.73
N SER A 22 -8.00 2.83 -6.96
CA SER A 22 -8.10 2.94 -5.51
C SER A 22 -7.10 2.01 -4.83
N ILE A 23 -6.25 2.58 -3.98
CA ILE A 23 -5.21 1.86 -3.23
C ILE A 23 -5.53 1.90 -1.75
N LEU A 24 -5.40 0.76 -1.07
CA LEU A 24 -5.36 0.68 0.39
C LEU A 24 -3.94 0.29 0.81
N GLU A 25 -3.37 1.03 1.75
CA GLU A 25 -2.14 0.65 2.44
C GLU A 25 -2.44 0.30 3.90
N VAL A 26 -1.94 -0.85 4.36
CA VAL A 26 -1.93 -1.24 5.77
C VAL A 26 -0.51 -1.18 6.28
N GLY A 27 -0.26 -0.26 7.22
CA GLY A 27 1.08 0.08 7.70
C GLY A 27 1.67 1.26 6.91
N TYR A 28 1.14 2.47 7.16
CA TYR A 28 1.56 3.69 6.46
C TYR A 28 3.00 4.11 6.76
N GLY A 29 3.44 3.91 8.02
CA GLY A 29 4.78 4.27 8.46
C GLY A 29 5.15 5.71 8.15
N THR A 30 6.21 5.92 7.37
CA THR A 30 6.70 7.26 6.97
C THR A 30 6.00 7.83 5.73
N GLY A 31 5.06 7.10 5.13
CA GLY A 31 4.34 7.53 3.93
C GLY A 31 5.10 7.34 2.61
N LEU A 32 6.20 6.59 2.62
CA LEU A 32 7.04 6.40 1.44
C LEU A 32 6.27 5.81 0.25
N ASN A 33 5.41 4.82 0.49
CA ASN A 33 4.63 4.20 -0.59
C ASN A 33 3.58 5.16 -1.16
N ALA A 34 2.99 6.03 -0.33
CA ALA A 34 2.08 7.08 -0.79
C ALA A 34 2.82 8.11 -1.66
N ILE A 35 4.01 8.57 -1.23
CA ILE A 35 4.85 9.49 -2.00
C ILE A 35 5.17 8.90 -3.37
N LEU A 36 5.70 7.68 -3.43
CA LEU A 36 6.05 7.02 -4.68
C LEU A 36 4.82 6.77 -5.57
N SER A 37 3.67 6.43 -4.98
CA SER A 37 2.43 6.25 -5.74
C SER A 37 1.89 7.58 -6.30
N CYS A 38 2.08 8.69 -5.58
CA CYS A 38 1.73 10.02 -6.06
C CYS A 38 2.62 10.43 -7.24
N GLU A 39 3.92 10.16 -7.20
CA GLU A 39 4.82 10.39 -8.34
C GLU A 39 4.41 9.59 -9.58
N GLU A 40 4.09 8.30 -9.42
CA GLU A 40 3.57 7.47 -10.52
C GLU A 40 2.26 8.06 -11.08
N ALA A 41 1.37 8.57 -10.20
CA ALA A 41 0.13 9.20 -10.62
C ALA A 41 0.38 10.42 -11.49
N ILE A 42 1.33 11.28 -11.12
CA ILE A 42 1.71 12.47 -11.89
C ILE A 42 2.34 12.08 -13.23
N ILE A 43 3.35 11.20 -13.20
CA ILE A 43 4.11 10.80 -14.40
C ILE A 43 3.20 10.15 -15.46
N HIS A 44 2.28 9.28 -15.00
CA HIS A 44 1.41 8.50 -15.89
C HIS A 44 0.00 9.08 -16.05
N GLN A 45 -0.27 10.27 -15.48
CA GLN A 45 -1.58 10.94 -15.52
C GLN A 45 -2.71 10.02 -15.05
N LEU A 46 -2.49 9.31 -13.91
CA LEU A 46 -3.46 8.46 -13.28
C LEU A 46 -4.30 9.28 -12.29
N SER A 47 -5.50 8.84 -11.99
CA SER A 47 -6.30 9.34 -10.87
C SER A 47 -6.24 8.30 -9.75
N ILE A 48 -5.46 8.56 -8.70
CA ILE A 48 -5.31 7.62 -7.57
C ILE A 48 -6.00 8.17 -6.33
N ARG A 49 -6.92 7.37 -5.79
CA ARG A 49 -7.45 7.55 -4.44
C ARG A 49 -6.68 6.61 -3.51
N TYR A 50 -5.90 7.18 -2.61
CA TYR A 50 -5.04 6.45 -1.70
C TYR A 50 -5.58 6.50 -0.27
N GLU A 51 -5.93 5.37 0.31
CA GLU A 51 -6.31 5.24 1.72
C GLU A 51 -5.19 4.50 2.47
N ALA A 52 -4.76 5.06 3.58
CA ALA A 52 -3.72 4.47 4.43
C ALA A 52 -4.23 4.27 5.85
N ILE A 53 -3.96 3.10 6.42
CA ILE A 53 -4.29 2.77 7.80
C ILE A 53 -3.01 2.59 8.60
N GLU A 54 -2.88 3.37 9.69
CA GLU A 54 -1.76 3.29 10.61
C GLU A 54 -2.28 3.37 12.06
N LYS A 55 -1.84 2.43 12.88
CA LYS A 55 -2.25 2.40 14.29
C LYS A 55 -1.44 3.38 15.15
N TYR A 56 -0.17 3.54 14.82
CA TYR A 56 0.80 4.34 15.57
C TYR A 56 1.53 5.29 14.62
N PRO A 57 0.91 6.41 14.23
CA PRO A 57 1.52 7.36 13.32
C PRO A 57 2.91 7.83 13.80
N VAL A 58 3.83 7.94 12.86
CA VAL A 58 5.15 8.51 13.14
C VAL A 58 4.97 9.99 13.48
N PRO A 59 5.55 10.48 14.59
CA PRO A 59 5.52 11.91 14.95
C PRO A 59 6.06 12.80 13.83
N SER A 60 5.43 13.95 13.61
CA SER A 60 5.76 14.87 12.51
C SER A 60 7.19 15.41 12.57
N ASP A 61 7.72 15.63 13.76
CA ASP A 61 9.10 16.07 13.99
C ASP A 61 10.13 15.07 13.48
N LEU A 62 9.84 13.77 13.59
CA LEU A 62 10.69 12.72 13.03
C LEU A 62 10.59 12.66 11.50
N LEU A 63 9.42 12.94 10.91
CA LEU A 63 9.24 12.95 9.46
C LEU A 63 10.04 14.08 8.80
N HIS A 64 10.14 15.25 9.42
CA HIS A 64 10.92 16.38 8.89
C HIS A 64 12.43 16.08 8.79
N GLY A 65 12.93 15.16 9.60
CA GLY A 65 14.34 14.72 9.57
C GLY A 65 14.65 13.67 8.51
N LEU A 66 13.65 13.13 7.82
CA LEU A 66 13.87 12.09 6.81
C LEU A 66 14.45 12.69 5.53
N SER A 67 15.58 12.14 5.09
CA SER A 67 16.16 12.45 3.79
C SER A 67 15.72 11.41 2.78
N TYR A 68 15.03 11.85 1.75
CA TYR A 68 14.70 11.03 0.58
C TYR A 68 15.68 11.30 -0.58
N ALA A 69 16.88 11.84 -0.30
CA ALA A 69 17.86 12.23 -1.30
C ALA A 69 18.30 11.08 -2.23
N ASP A 70 18.26 9.83 -1.72
CA ASP A 70 18.62 8.64 -2.49
C ASP A 70 17.47 8.12 -3.39
N LEU A 71 16.28 8.70 -3.24
CA LEU A 71 15.11 8.32 -4.00
C LEU A 71 14.89 9.41 -5.05
N SER A 72 15.57 9.70 -5.98
CA SER A 72 15.33 10.63 -7.12
C SER A 72 13.93 11.29 -7.11
N LEU A 73 13.45 11.69 -5.92
CA LEU A 73 12.15 12.33 -5.76
C LEU A 73 12.26 13.74 -6.31
N GLU A 74 11.72 13.94 -7.50
CA GLU A 74 11.79 15.23 -8.21
C GLU A 74 10.94 16.29 -7.52
N ASN A 75 9.94 15.88 -6.72
CA ASN A 75 8.96 16.81 -6.15
C ASN A 75 8.97 16.84 -4.61
N LYS A 76 9.86 17.64 -4.04
CA LYS A 76 9.93 17.88 -2.57
C LYS A 76 8.63 18.44 -1.99
N GLU A 77 7.86 19.15 -2.78
CA GLU A 77 6.58 19.74 -2.39
C GLU A 77 5.54 18.64 -2.12
N VAL A 78 5.48 17.62 -2.97
CA VAL A 78 4.61 16.44 -2.76
C VAL A 78 4.93 15.74 -1.44
N VAL A 79 6.21 15.57 -1.11
CA VAL A 79 6.63 14.98 0.17
C VAL A 79 6.08 15.78 1.35
N GLN A 80 6.24 17.11 1.32
CA GLN A 80 5.75 17.99 2.37
C GLN A 80 4.22 17.94 2.50
N LEU A 81 3.50 17.99 1.38
CA LEU A 81 2.03 17.90 1.35
C LEU A 81 1.53 16.57 1.92
N ILE A 82 2.14 15.44 1.56
CA ILE A 82 1.78 14.11 2.07
C ILE A 82 2.05 14.00 3.57
N HIS A 83 3.19 14.49 4.05
CA HIS A 83 3.51 14.47 5.48
C HIS A 83 2.56 15.37 6.29
N SER A 84 2.27 16.59 5.80
CA SER A 84 1.42 17.58 6.49
C SER A 84 -0.08 17.31 6.33
N ALA A 85 -0.50 16.43 5.41
CA ALA A 85 -1.91 16.11 5.21
C ALA A 85 -2.56 15.67 6.54
N ASN A 86 -3.77 16.16 6.80
CA ASN A 86 -4.50 15.83 8.02
C ASN A 86 -4.90 14.35 8.07
N TRP A 87 -4.89 13.79 9.27
CA TRP A 87 -5.49 12.48 9.53
C TRP A 87 -7.02 12.61 9.55
N GLU A 88 -7.73 11.50 9.28
CA GLU A 88 -9.20 11.37 9.28
C GLU A 88 -9.92 12.33 8.30
N SER A 89 -9.21 12.81 7.29
CA SER A 89 -9.80 13.63 6.22
C SER A 89 -9.20 13.28 4.87
N GLU A 90 -10.00 13.37 3.82
CA GLU A 90 -9.50 13.25 2.45
C GLU A 90 -8.85 14.57 2.02
N VAL A 91 -7.60 14.50 1.59
CA VAL A 91 -6.80 15.65 1.17
C VAL A 91 -6.38 15.46 -0.26
N GLU A 92 -6.70 16.41 -1.14
CA GLU A 92 -6.18 16.45 -2.49
C GLU A 92 -4.72 16.93 -2.44
N ILE A 93 -3.78 16.02 -2.74
CA ILE A 93 -2.35 16.32 -2.79
C ILE A 93 -2.01 17.00 -4.11
N CYS A 94 -2.61 16.53 -5.19
CA CYS A 94 -2.56 17.14 -6.52
C CYS A 94 -3.74 16.63 -7.34
N THR A 95 -3.94 17.17 -8.56
CA THR A 95 -5.03 16.79 -9.49
C THR A 95 -5.12 15.28 -9.77
N HIS A 96 -4.02 14.54 -9.54
CA HIS A 96 -3.91 13.12 -9.83
C HIS A 96 -3.95 12.23 -8.60
N PHE A 97 -3.93 12.80 -7.38
CA PHE A 97 -3.77 12.02 -6.17
C PHE A 97 -4.52 12.62 -4.98
N SER A 98 -5.47 11.86 -4.43
CA SER A 98 -6.08 12.15 -3.13
C SER A 98 -5.61 11.15 -2.07
N LEU A 99 -5.38 11.64 -0.85
CA LEU A 99 -4.89 10.88 0.28
C LEU A 99 -5.87 10.96 1.45
N PHE A 100 -6.24 9.79 1.98
CA PHE A 100 -6.97 9.67 3.23
C PHE A 100 -6.14 8.86 4.23
N LYS A 101 -5.61 9.52 5.26
CA LYS A 101 -4.86 8.86 6.34
C LYS A 101 -5.80 8.56 7.50
N ARG A 102 -5.91 7.28 7.88
CA ARG A 102 -6.72 6.83 9.01
C ARG A 102 -5.84 6.34 10.16
N GLN A 103 -5.94 7.01 11.29
CA GLN A 103 -5.29 6.55 12.52
C GLN A 103 -6.17 5.52 13.20
N SER A 104 -6.04 4.27 12.83
CA SER A 104 -6.86 3.19 13.39
C SER A 104 -6.18 1.82 13.34
N ASP A 105 -6.71 0.91 14.15
CA ASP A 105 -6.28 -0.47 14.15
C ASP A 105 -7.06 -1.24 13.07
N ILE A 106 -6.36 -1.80 12.08
CA ILE A 106 -6.98 -2.61 11.02
C ILE A 106 -7.82 -3.77 11.59
N LEU A 107 -7.47 -4.30 12.76
CA LEU A 107 -8.24 -5.35 13.40
C LEU A 107 -9.69 -4.90 13.69
N LYS A 108 -9.87 -3.62 14.01
CA LYS A 108 -11.15 -3.01 14.41
C LYS A 108 -11.81 -2.19 13.31
N THR A 109 -11.05 -1.83 12.27
CA THR A 109 -11.52 -0.96 11.19
C THR A 109 -12.41 -1.73 10.21
N ALA A 110 -13.59 -1.20 9.92
CA ALA A 110 -14.40 -1.66 8.80
C ALA A 110 -13.85 -1.07 7.49
N LEU A 111 -13.72 -1.91 6.47
CA LEU A 111 -13.35 -1.51 5.12
C LEU A 111 -14.63 -1.39 4.28
N ASN A 112 -15.05 -0.16 4.01
CA ASN A 112 -16.32 0.13 3.32
C ASN A 112 -16.15 0.40 1.82
N HIS A 113 -14.91 0.46 1.34
CA HIS A 113 -14.58 0.68 -0.06
C HIS A 113 -14.02 -0.59 -0.70
N ALA A 114 -14.12 -0.67 -2.02
CA ALA A 114 -13.48 -1.69 -2.81
C ALA A 114 -12.20 -1.13 -3.45
N TYR A 115 -11.08 -1.82 -3.28
CA TYR A 115 -9.76 -1.38 -3.73
C TYR A 115 -9.28 -2.17 -4.94
N ASP A 116 -8.59 -1.50 -5.82
CA ASP A 116 -7.90 -2.12 -6.96
C ASP A 116 -6.60 -2.77 -6.51
N ILE A 117 -5.91 -2.12 -5.55
CA ILE A 117 -4.63 -2.61 -5.02
C ILE A 117 -4.64 -2.49 -3.50
N ILE A 118 -4.11 -3.50 -2.84
CA ILE A 118 -3.82 -3.47 -1.40
C ILE A 118 -2.31 -3.62 -1.21
N TYR A 119 -1.68 -2.62 -0.61
CA TYR A 119 -0.32 -2.68 -0.09
C TYR A 119 -0.36 -3.17 1.35
N PHE A 120 0.05 -4.42 1.57
CA PHE A 120 0.12 -5.00 2.90
C PHE A 120 1.55 -4.87 3.43
N ASP A 121 1.86 -3.70 3.99
CA ASP A 121 3.18 -3.29 4.51
C ASP A 121 3.25 -3.33 6.04
N ALA A 122 2.50 -4.26 6.65
CA ALA A 122 2.53 -4.51 8.09
C ALA A 122 3.93 -4.98 8.54
N PHE A 123 4.31 -4.67 9.78
CA PHE A 123 5.53 -5.24 10.36
C PHE A 123 5.53 -6.77 10.30
N ALA A 124 6.74 -7.34 10.27
CA ALA A 124 6.91 -8.78 10.18
C ALA A 124 6.11 -9.54 11.27
N PRO A 125 5.63 -10.77 11.00
CA PRO A 125 4.83 -11.55 11.96
C PRO A 125 5.48 -11.72 13.33
N SER A 126 6.80 -11.70 13.42
CA SER A 126 7.55 -11.72 14.69
C SER A 126 7.36 -10.45 15.55
N LYS A 127 6.84 -9.36 14.96
CA LYS A 127 6.60 -8.07 15.64
C LYS A 127 5.11 -7.77 15.80
N GLN A 128 4.29 -8.17 14.84
CA GLN A 128 2.84 -7.92 14.82
C GLN A 128 2.09 -9.16 14.29
N ALA A 129 2.13 -10.26 15.04
CA ALA A 129 1.52 -11.53 14.63
C ALA A 129 0.03 -11.39 14.28
N ASP A 130 -0.70 -10.57 15.05
CA ASP A 130 -2.16 -10.40 14.92
C ASP A 130 -2.59 -9.88 13.53
N LEU A 131 -1.75 -9.09 12.86
CA LEU A 131 -2.06 -8.57 11.52
C LEU A 131 -2.03 -9.65 10.44
N TRP A 132 -1.36 -10.78 10.72
CA TRP A 132 -1.19 -11.89 9.78
C TRP A 132 -2.21 -13.01 10.00
N HIS A 133 -3.20 -12.82 10.87
CA HIS A 133 -4.25 -13.77 11.11
C HIS A 133 -5.21 -13.85 9.92
N PHE A 134 -5.78 -15.03 9.71
CA PHE A 134 -6.70 -15.33 8.62
C PHE A 134 -7.85 -14.32 8.50
N ASP A 135 -8.44 -13.90 9.62
CA ASP A 135 -9.57 -12.96 9.63
C ASP A 135 -9.22 -11.59 9.06
N VAL A 136 -7.98 -11.12 9.32
CA VAL A 136 -7.48 -9.87 8.72
C VAL A 136 -7.34 -10.03 7.21
N LEU A 137 -6.71 -11.12 6.78
CA LEU A 137 -6.53 -11.41 5.36
C LEU A 137 -7.89 -11.57 4.65
N GLN A 138 -8.86 -12.24 5.28
CA GLN A 138 -10.21 -12.37 4.76
C GLN A 138 -10.89 -11.00 4.59
N LYS A 139 -10.75 -10.09 5.57
CA LYS A 139 -11.26 -8.73 5.49
C LYS A 139 -10.65 -7.97 4.31
N LEU A 140 -9.33 -8.03 4.15
CA LEU A 140 -8.62 -7.41 3.04
C LEU A 140 -9.06 -7.97 1.69
N VAL A 141 -9.14 -9.29 1.57
CA VAL A 141 -9.56 -9.95 0.32
C VAL A 141 -11.02 -9.61 -0.03
N ARG A 142 -11.91 -9.48 0.95
CA ARG A 142 -13.30 -9.03 0.71
C ARG A 142 -13.36 -7.62 0.15
N SER A 143 -12.50 -6.72 0.61
CA SER A 143 -12.43 -5.33 0.14
C SER A 143 -11.68 -5.17 -1.19
N LEU A 144 -11.03 -6.23 -1.69
CA LEU A 144 -10.35 -6.21 -2.98
C LEU A 144 -11.34 -6.41 -4.12
N LYS A 145 -11.26 -5.58 -5.16
CA LYS A 145 -12.07 -5.72 -6.39
C LYS A 145 -11.67 -6.99 -7.16
N LYS A 146 -12.53 -7.43 -8.08
CA LYS A 146 -12.19 -8.48 -9.06
C LYS A 146 -10.99 -8.02 -9.89
N ASN A 147 -10.04 -8.90 -10.14
CA ASN A 147 -8.74 -8.64 -10.77
C ASN A 147 -7.83 -7.68 -9.98
N GLY A 148 -8.19 -7.34 -8.75
CA GLY A 148 -7.36 -6.52 -7.86
C GLY A 148 -6.17 -7.29 -7.31
N LEU A 149 -5.13 -6.55 -6.89
CA LEU A 149 -3.88 -7.12 -6.37
C LEU A 149 -3.69 -6.86 -4.89
N LEU A 150 -3.28 -7.87 -4.15
CA LEU A 150 -2.70 -7.73 -2.81
C LEU A 150 -1.21 -7.99 -2.91
N VAL A 151 -0.40 -7.04 -2.44
CA VAL A 151 1.06 -7.06 -2.54
C VAL A 151 1.68 -6.93 -1.16
N SER A 152 2.67 -7.79 -0.88
CA SER A 152 3.44 -7.72 0.38
C SER A 152 4.88 -8.16 0.15
N TYR A 153 5.79 -7.56 0.91
CA TYR A 153 7.19 -7.97 0.94
C TYR A 153 7.40 -9.35 1.59
N SER A 154 6.39 -9.87 2.26
CA SER A 154 6.47 -11.14 2.99
C SER A 154 6.46 -12.34 2.04
N ALA A 155 7.36 -13.29 2.32
CA ALA A 155 7.42 -14.59 1.64
C ALA A 155 6.91 -15.75 2.50
N MET A 156 6.24 -15.46 3.63
CA MET A 156 5.82 -16.45 4.61
C MET A 156 4.85 -17.48 4.02
N GLY A 157 5.18 -18.77 4.19
CA GLY A 157 4.40 -19.86 3.61
C GLY A 157 2.94 -19.92 4.09
N GLN A 158 2.68 -19.62 5.38
CA GLN A 158 1.31 -19.59 5.91
C GLN A 158 0.49 -18.48 5.26
N PHE A 159 1.02 -17.27 5.19
CA PHE A 159 0.39 -16.13 4.51
C PHE A 159 -0.05 -16.46 3.07
N LYS A 160 0.84 -17.10 2.31
CA LYS A 160 0.53 -17.55 0.95
C LYS A 160 -0.56 -18.63 0.89
N ARG A 161 -0.56 -19.58 1.83
CA ARG A 161 -1.60 -20.61 1.93
C ARG A 161 -2.96 -19.99 2.24
N ASP A 162 -2.99 -19.05 3.18
CA ASP A 162 -4.22 -18.35 3.57
C ASP A 162 -4.81 -17.55 2.42
N LEU A 163 -3.98 -16.79 1.67
CA LEU A 163 -4.43 -16.07 0.47
C LEU A 163 -4.99 -17.01 -0.59
N LYS A 164 -4.35 -18.17 -0.82
CA LYS A 164 -4.85 -19.19 -1.74
C LYS A 164 -6.18 -19.79 -1.28
N SER A 165 -6.34 -20.07 0.01
CA SER A 165 -7.59 -20.59 0.57
C SER A 165 -8.74 -19.57 0.50
N LEU A 166 -8.42 -18.28 0.45
CA LEU A 166 -9.36 -17.18 0.20
C LEU A 166 -9.66 -16.96 -1.29
N GLY A 167 -9.15 -17.81 -2.17
CA GLY A 167 -9.46 -17.82 -3.59
C GLY A 167 -8.54 -16.97 -4.47
N LEU A 168 -7.42 -16.44 -3.94
CA LEU A 168 -6.50 -15.64 -4.75
C LEU A 168 -5.47 -16.50 -5.49
N ILE A 169 -5.09 -16.04 -6.67
CA ILE A 169 -3.96 -16.59 -7.42
C ILE A 169 -2.68 -15.95 -6.88
N VAL A 170 -1.84 -16.74 -6.21
CA VAL A 170 -0.62 -16.27 -5.55
C VAL A 170 0.60 -16.54 -6.42
N THR A 171 1.38 -15.50 -6.70
CA THR A 171 2.68 -15.54 -7.39
C THR A 171 3.80 -15.07 -6.47
N ASN A 172 5.02 -15.48 -6.76
CA ASN A 172 6.20 -15.23 -5.94
C ASN A 172 7.30 -14.56 -6.77
N PRO A 173 7.15 -13.27 -7.15
CA PRO A 173 8.22 -12.57 -7.85
C PRO A 173 9.45 -12.39 -6.94
N PRO A 174 10.64 -12.09 -7.53
CA PRO A 174 11.84 -11.78 -6.75
C PRO A 174 11.59 -10.67 -5.74
N GLY A 175 12.10 -10.81 -4.53
CA GLY A 175 11.99 -9.80 -3.47
C GLY A 175 12.95 -8.63 -3.68
N ALA A 176 12.76 -7.56 -2.89
CA ALA A 176 13.67 -6.42 -2.88
C ALA A 176 14.95 -6.71 -2.09
N LEU A 177 16.03 -5.98 -2.38
CA LEU A 177 17.28 -5.97 -1.62
C LEU A 177 17.86 -7.39 -1.37
N GLY A 178 17.89 -8.23 -2.40
CA GLY A 178 18.45 -9.58 -2.32
C GLY A 178 17.56 -10.62 -1.65
N LYS A 179 16.35 -10.27 -1.23
CA LYS A 179 15.36 -11.26 -0.78
C LYS A 179 14.94 -12.15 -1.94
N ARG A 180 14.90 -13.47 -1.68
CA ARG A 180 14.61 -14.47 -2.71
C ARG A 180 13.25 -14.26 -3.38
N GLU A 181 12.23 -13.92 -2.62
CA GLU A 181 10.87 -13.75 -3.13
C GLU A 181 10.02 -12.81 -2.26
N MET A 182 8.93 -12.36 -2.82
CA MET A 182 7.85 -11.63 -2.17
C MET A 182 6.50 -12.24 -2.58
N THR A 183 5.37 -11.65 -2.16
CA THR A 183 4.06 -12.17 -2.49
C THR A 183 3.25 -11.14 -3.26
N VAL A 184 2.70 -11.57 -4.39
CA VAL A 184 1.64 -10.88 -5.14
C VAL A 184 0.48 -11.84 -5.29
N ALA A 185 -0.72 -11.43 -4.91
CA ALA A 185 -1.93 -12.23 -4.99
C ALA A 185 -3.02 -11.48 -5.77
N CYS A 186 -3.62 -12.13 -6.76
CA CYS A 186 -4.69 -11.58 -7.61
C CYS A 186 -6.02 -12.24 -7.28
N LYS A 187 -7.10 -11.44 -7.16
CA LYS A 187 -8.47 -11.90 -6.91
C LYS A 187 -9.22 -12.22 -8.19
#